data_67a9a38448a48f63cd711c1514abec38
#
_entry.id   67a9a38448a48f63cd711c1514abec38
#
_cell.length_a   1.000
_cell.length_b   1.000
_cell.length_c   1.000
_cell.angle_alpha   90.00
_cell.angle_beta   90.00
_cell.angle_gamma   90.00
#
_symmetry.space_group_name_H-M   'P 1'
#
loop_
_entity.id
_entity.type
_entity.pdbx_description
1 polymer ?
#
loop_
_entity_poly.entity_id
_entity_poly.type
_entity_poly.pdbx_seq_one_letter_code
_entity_poly.pdbx_strand_id
1 'polypeptide(L)'
;STVFSQEILCALDSRQASRNEQPLMSAEATIADIVKLTVDVIGWFAAGAVLVAYALVSTGRVIAASYSYQSLNFFGGLGLAVNTFYYMSYPSTALNIVWALVAVYAIWQLLVAAPPRTP
;
A
#
# COMPACT_ATOMS: atom_id res chain seq x y z
N SER A 1 -41.30 -33.86 27.46
CA SER A 1 -41.04 -34.09 26.03
C SER A 1 -40.98 -32.80 25.22
N THR A 2 -41.72 -31.75 25.55
CA THR A 2 -41.70 -30.45 24.87
C THR A 2 -40.38 -29.70 25.02
N VAL A 3 -39.74 -29.76 26.21
CA VAL A 3 -38.43 -29.12 26.46
C VAL A 3 -37.34 -29.77 25.66
N PHE A 4 -37.31 -31.09 25.56
CA PHE A 4 -36.35 -31.84 24.77
C PHE A 4 -36.45 -31.50 23.24
N SER A 5 -37.67 -31.37 22.74
CA SER A 5 -37.89 -30.96 21.35
C SER A 5 -37.44 -29.53 21.10
N GLN A 6 -37.61 -28.61 22.02
CA GLN A 6 -37.14 -27.23 21.92
C GLN A 6 -35.62 -27.12 21.91
N GLU A 7 -34.93 -27.91 22.74
CA GLU A 7 -33.47 -27.95 22.76
C GLU A 7 -32.89 -28.47 21.45
N ILE A 8 -33.51 -29.52 20.88
CA ILE A 8 -33.09 -30.05 19.58
C ILE A 8 -33.30 -29.01 18.46
N LEU A 9 -34.45 -28.35 18.43
CA LEU A 9 -34.75 -27.31 17.43
C LEU A 9 -33.78 -26.13 17.54
N CYS A 10 -33.45 -25.67 18.75
CA CYS A 10 -32.46 -24.61 18.97
C CYS A 10 -31.07 -25.05 18.53
N ALA A 11 -30.67 -26.29 18.78
CA ALA A 11 -29.39 -26.85 18.36
C ALA A 11 -29.30 -27.00 16.82
N LEU A 12 -30.41 -27.37 16.17
CA LEU A 12 -30.48 -27.46 14.71
C LEU A 12 -30.44 -26.08 14.07
N ASP A 13 -31.15 -25.11 14.61
CA ASP A 13 -31.16 -23.72 14.15
C ASP A 13 -29.78 -23.07 14.26
N SER A 14 -29.11 -23.24 15.38
CA SER A 14 -27.73 -22.74 15.56
C SER A 14 -26.73 -23.40 14.60
N ARG A 15 -26.87 -24.67 14.31
CA ARG A 15 -26.03 -25.38 13.30
C ARG A 15 -26.32 -24.92 11.88
N GLN A 16 -27.59 -24.62 11.59
CA GLN A 16 -28.00 -24.09 10.29
C GLN A 16 -27.46 -22.67 10.09
N ALA A 17 -27.55 -21.82 11.08
CA ALA A 17 -27.01 -20.46 11.08
C ALA A 17 -25.47 -20.49 10.85
N SER A 18 -24.74 -21.29 11.62
CA SER A 18 -23.29 -21.41 11.46
C SER A 18 -22.88 -21.94 10.08
N ARG A 19 -23.66 -22.86 9.50
CA ARG A 19 -23.42 -23.39 8.16
C ARG A 19 -23.62 -22.33 7.08
N ASN A 20 -24.60 -21.44 7.25
CA ASN A 20 -24.87 -20.38 6.29
C ASN A 20 -23.84 -19.24 6.35
N GLU A 21 -23.23 -19.02 7.52
CA GLU A 21 -22.19 -17.99 7.70
C GLU A 21 -20.79 -18.42 7.21
N GLN A 22 -20.50 -19.72 7.21
CA GLN A 22 -19.20 -20.27 6.80
C GLN A 22 -18.75 -19.82 5.38
N PRO A 23 -19.59 -19.85 4.33
CA PRO A 23 -19.15 -19.41 3.01
C PRO A 23 -18.89 -17.91 2.91
N LEU A 24 -19.63 -17.08 3.67
CA LEU A 24 -19.40 -15.64 3.74
C LEU A 24 -18.09 -15.33 4.45
N MET A 25 -17.82 -15.96 5.59
CA MET A 25 -16.57 -15.81 6.33
C MET A 25 -15.36 -16.26 5.52
N SER A 26 -15.48 -17.33 4.75
CA SER A 26 -14.39 -17.81 3.88
C SER A 26 -14.13 -16.84 2.72
N ALA A 27 -15.15 -16.23 2.15
CA ALA A 27 -15.02 -15.22 1.10
C ALA A 27 -14.35 -13.94 1.62
N GLU A 28 -14.76 -13.45 2.80
CA GLU A 28 -14.17 -12.29 3.44
C GLU A 28 -12.68 -12.51 3.78
N ALA A 29 -12.33 -13.69 4.31
CA ALA A 29 -10.95 -14.06 4.60
C ALA A 29 -10.10 -14.08 3.31
N THR A 30 -10.63 -14.63 2.21
CA THR A 30 -9.94 -14.64 0.92
C THR A 30 -9.70 -13.24 0.38
N ILE A 31 -10.69 -12.36 0.48
CA ILE A 31 -10.54 -10.95 0.05
C ILE A 31 -9.48 -10.24 0.89
N ALA A 32 -9.50 -10.44 2.20
CA ALA A 32 -8.50 -9.85 3.10
C ALA A 32 -7.08 -10.31 2.76
N ASP A 33 -6.89 -11.58 2.44
CA ASP A 33 -5.60 -12.14 2.03
C ASP A 33 -5.12 -11.56 0.70
N ILE A 34 -6.01 -11.38 -0.27
CA ILE A 34 -5.68 -10.75 -1.56
C ILE A 34 -5.27 -9.29 -1.36
N VAL A 35 -6.03 -8.53 -0.56
CA VAL A 35 -5.70 -7.13 -0.25
C VAL A 35 -4.33 -7.04 0.42
N LYS A 36 -4.09 -7.86 1.43
CA LYS A 36 -2.81 -7.92 2.13
C LYS A 36 -1.65 -8.20 1.16
N LEU A 37 -1.78 -9.24 0.33
CA LEU A 37 -0.76 -9.59 -0.65
C LEU A 37 -0.49 -8.44 -1.62
N THR A 38 -1.53 -7.77 -2.10
CA THR A 38 -1.41 -6.63 -3.01
C THR A 38 -0.65 -5.49 -2.36
N VAL A 39 -0.97 -5.15 -1.12
CA VAL A 39 -0.30 -4.09 -0.35
C VAL A 39 1.17 -4.46 -0.08
N ASP A 40 1.46 -5.73 0.22
CA ASP A 40 2.82 -6.22 0.42
C ASP A 40 3.65 -6.11 -0.87
N VAL A 41 3.10 -6.52 -2.00
CA VAL A 41 3.76 -6.40 -3.31
C VAL A 41 4.05 -4.93 -3.65
N ILE A 42 3.08 -4.04 -3.48
CA ILE A 42 3.26 -2.59 -3.67
C ILE A 42 4.40 -2.08 -2.77
N GLY A 43 4.42 -2.46 -1.49
CA GLY A 43 5.46 -2.04 -0.55
C GLY A 43 6.86 -2.49 -0.95
N TRP A 44 7.03 -3.75 -1.38
CA TRP A 44 8.31 -4.27 -1.83
C TRP A 44 8.82 -3.59 -3.11
N PHE A 45 7.95 -3.37 -4.11
CA PHE A 45 8.32 -2.64 -5.32
C PHE A 45 8.66 -1.18 -5.02
N ALA A 46 7.91 -0.53 -4.14
CA ALA A 46 8.16 0.84 -3.73
C ALA A 46 9.50 0.98 -2.98
N ALA A 47 9.79 0.07 -2.05
CA ALA A 47 11.07 0.02 -1.36
C ALA A 47 12.23 -0.19 -2.33
N GLY A 48 12.07 -1.11 -3.29
CA GLY A 48 13.04 -1.34 -4.37
C GLY A 48 13.29 -0.10 -5.21
N ALA A 49 12.24 0.64 -5.56
CA ALA A 49 12.37 1.88 -6.33
C ALA A 49 13.19 2.96 -5.60
N VAL A 50 12.94 3.16 -4.30
CA VAL A 50 13.72 4.09 -3.47
C VAL A 50 15.17 3.63 -3.37
N LEU A 51 15.40 2.34 -3.19
CA LEU A 51 16.75 1.78 -3.10
C LEU A 51 17.53 1.96 -4.41
N VAL A 52 16.88 1.72 -5.55
CA VAL A 52 17.47 1.95 -6.87
C VAL A 52 17.77 3.44 -7.08
N ALA A 53 16.85 4.33 -6.71
CA ALA A 53 17.09 5.77 -6.79
C ALA A 53 18.34 6.16 -6.00
N TYR A 54 18.45 5.69 -4.75
CA TYR A 54 19.60 5.94 -3.90
C TYR A 54 20.90 5.40 -4.51
N ALA A 55 20.90 4.16 -5.01
CA ALA A 55 22.06 3.54 -5.64
C ALA A 55 22.52 4.30 -6.89
N LEU A 56 21.59 4.78 -7.73
CA LEU A 56 21.90 5.55 -8.92
C LEU A 56 22.57 6.90 -8.58
N VAL A 57 22.07 7.59 -7.57
CA VAL A 57 22.68 8.85 -7.12
C VAL A 57 24.02 8.60 -6.43
N SER A 58 24.11 7.62 -5.57
CA SER A 58 25.35 7.29 -4.84
C SER A 58 26.48 6.85 -5.75
N THR A 59 26.16 6.22 -6.88
CA THR A 59 27.15 5.82 -7.89
C THR A 59 27.43 6.89 -8.95
N GLY A 60 26.85 8.08 -8.81
CA GLY A 60 27.02 9.18 -9.75
C GLY A 60 26.42 8.97 -11.13
N ARG A 61 25.58 7.95 -11.30
CA ARG A 61 24.93 7.65 -12.60
C ARG A 61 23.77 8.60 -12.91
N VAL A 62 23.14 9.14 -11.86
CA VAL A 62 22.04 10.08 -11.94
C VAL A 62 22.26 11.17 -10.91
N ILE A 63 21.93 12.40 -11.25
CA ILE A 63 21.96 13.52 -10.31
C ILE A 63 20.64 13.60 -9.55
N ALA A 64 20.67 14.05 -8.30
CA ALA A 64 19.47 14.21 -7.49
C ALA A 64 18.45 15.18 -8.12
N ALA A 65 18.92 16.19 -8.86
CA ALA A 65 18.10 17.12 -9.63
C ALA A 65 17.73 16.56 -11.00
N SER A 66 17.24 15.33 -11.07
CA SER A 66 16.77 14.72 -12.32
C SER A 66 15.36 14.18 -12.19
N TYR A 67 14.61 14.20 -13.29
CA TYR A 67 13.25 13.66 -13.34
C TYR A 67 13.21 12.18 -12.96
N SER A 68 14.17 11.39 -13.45
CA SER A 68 14.22 9.95 -13.17
C SER A 68 14.36 9.67 -11.67
N TYR A 69 15.26 10.38 -10.99
CA TYR A 69 15.46 10.23 -9.55
C TYR A 69 14.21 10.65 -8.76
N GLN A 70 13.67 11.81 -9.08
CA GLN A 70 12.50 12.33 -8.38
C GLN A 70 11.24 11.50 -8.62
N SER A 71 11.06 10.96 -9.83
CA SER A 71 9.95 10.06 -10.13
C SER A 71 10.04 8.75 -9.33
N LEU A 72 11.23 8.14 -9.23
CA LEU A 72 11.44 6.95 -8.41
C LEU A 72 11.13 7.22 -6.93
N ASN A 73 11.55 8.38 -6.41
CA ASN A 73 11.25 8.77 -5.03
C ASN A 73 9.76 9.06 -4.82
N PHE A 74 9.09 9.68 -5.77
CA PHE A 74 7.65 9.93 -5.70
C PHE A 74 6.84 8.64 -5.63
N PHE A 75 7.02 7.75 -6.62
CA PHE A 75 6.27 6.49 -6.65
C PHE A 75 6.66 5.55 -5.51
N GLY A 76 7.95 5.53 -5.17
CA GLY A 76 8.44 4.78 -4.01
C GLY A 76 7.85 5.28 -2.69
N GLY A 77 7.88 6.58 -2.45
CA GLY A 77 7.30 7.19 -1.26
C GLY A 77 5.78 6.96 -1.17
N LEU A 78 5.06 7.12 -2.28
CA LEU A 78 3.62 6.88 -2.32
C LEU A 78 3.26 5.41 -2.03
N GLY A 79 3.96 4.48 -2.67
CA GLY A 79 3.73 3.04 -2.45
C GLY A 79 4.06 2.61 -1.02
N LEU A 80 5.15 3.13 -0.43
CA LEU A 80 5.49 2.91 0.97
C LEU A 80 4.47 3.55 1.91
N ALA A 81 3.91 4.72 1.58
CA ALA A 81 2.86 5.34 2.38
C ALA A 81 1.60 4.46 2.43
N VAL A 82 1.18 3.89 1.30
CA VAL A 82 0.04 2.96 1.23
C VAL A 82 0.32 1.71 2.07
N ASN A 83 1.50 1.11 1.94
CA ASN A 83 1.88 -0.08 2.70
C ASN A 83 1.90 0.20 4.20
N THR A 84 2.59 1.25 4.63
CA THR A 84 2.73 1.59 6.05
C THR A 84 1.40 2.03 6.67
N PHE A 85 0.51 2.66 5.90
CA PHE A 85 -0.84 3.00 6.33
C PHE A 85 -1.69 1.75 6.58
N TYR A 86 -1.64 0.77 5.68
CA TYR A 86 -2.33 -0.51 5.83
C TYR A 86 -1.91 -1.23 7.12
N TYR A 87 -0.63 -1.18 7.47
CA TYR A 87 -0.09 -1.74 8.71
C TYR A 87 -0.19 -0.80 9.93
N MET A 88 -0.96 0.29 9.83
CA MET A 88 -1.18 1.27 10.89
C MET A 88 0.11 1.87 11.47
N SER A 89 1.18 1.90 10.68
CA SER A 89 2.45 2.52 11.03
C SER A 89 2.42 4.02 10.71
N TYR A 90 1.63 4.78 11.44
CA TYR A 90 1.36 6.19 11.17
C TYR A 90 2.60 7.08 11.08
N PRO A 91 3.64 6.95 11.96
CA PRO A 91 4.84 7.75 11.83
C PRO A 91 5.57 7.50 10.51
N SER A 92 5.68 6.23 10.08
CA SER A 92 6.29 5.87 8.80
C SER A 92 5.45 6.35 7.62
N THR A 93 4.12 6.28 7.72
CA THR A 93 3.20 6.80 6.70
C THR A 93 3.39 8.29 6.50
N ALA A 94 3.42 9.06 7.59
CA ALA A 94 3.64 10.50 7.54
C ALA A 94 4.99 10.84 6.88
N LEU A 95 6.06 10.12 7.25
CA LEU A 95 7.38 10.32 6.66
C LEU A 95 7.38 10.04 5.14
N ASN A 96 6.76 8.95 4.71
CA ASN A 96 6.68 8.59 3.29
C ASN A 96 5.83 9.58 2.48
N ILE A 97 4.76 10.14 3.06
CA ILE A 97 3.97 11.22 2.44
C ILE A 97 4.83 12.47 2.26
N VAL A 98 5.54 12.90 3.31
CA VAL A 98 6.45 14.06 3.23
C VAL A 98 7.52 13.81 2.17
N TRP A 99 8.07 12.60 2.09
CA TRP A 99 9.05 12.22 1.08
C TRP A 99 8.52 12.35 -0.36
N ALA A 100 7.30 11.86 -0.58
CA ALA A 100 6.62 11.99 -1.88
C ALA A 100 6.35 13.47 -2.24
N LEU A 101 5.94 14.30 -1.26
CA LEU A 101 5.73 15.73 -1.46
C LEU A 101 7.03 16.47 -1.81
N VAL A 102 8.14 16.12 -1.16
CA VAL A 102 9.48 16.67 -1.50
C VAL A 102 9.85 16.34 -2.94
N ALA A 103 9.58 15.11 -3.41
CA ALA A 103 9.82 14.71 -4.78
C ALA A 103 8.97 15.51 -5.78
N VAL A 104 7.68 15.74 -5.47
CA VAL A 104 6.78 16.60 -6.27
C VAL A 104 7.32 18.03 -6.36
N TYR A 105 7.72 18.59 -5.22
CA TYR A 105 8.30 19.94 -5.18
C TYR A 105 9.56 20.04 -6.01
N ALA A 106 10.45 19.05 -5.94
CA ALA A 106 11.67 19.00 -6.75
C ALA A 106 11.37 18.90 -8.25
N ILE A 107 10.39 18.09 -8.65
CA ILE A 107 9.92 18.01 -10.04
C ILE A 107 9.39 19.36 -10.50
N TRP A 108 8.58 20.00 -9.68
CA TRP A 108 8.05 21.34 -10.00
C TRP A 108 9.18 22.35 -10.20
N GLN A 109 10.20 22.37 -9.33
CA GLN A 109 11.37 23.22 -9.51
C GLN A 109 12.10 22.94 -10.85
N LEU A 110 12.25 21.67 -11.21
CA LEU A 110 12.88 21.29 -12.49
C LEU A 110 12.08 21.81 -13.70
N LEU A 111 10.74 21.82 -13.61
CA LEU A 111 9.86 22.33 -14.66
C LEU A 111 9.96 23.86 -14.80
N VAL A 112 10.03 24.57 -13.67
CA VAL A 112 10.09 26.04 -13.65
C VAL A 112 11.48 26.56 -14.00
N ALA A 113 12.54 25.85 -13.59
CA ALA A 113 13.93 26.22 -13.86
C ALA A 113 14.42 25.80 -15.27
N ALA A 114 13.61 25.07 -16.04
CA ALA A 114 13.97 24.74 -17.42
C ALA A 114 14.10 26.04 -18.24
N PRO A 115 15.28 26.37 -18.82
CA PRO A 115 15.42 27.55 -19.65
C PRO A 115 14.48 27.43 -20.86
N PRO A 116 13.91 28.58 -21.35
CA PRO A 116 13.09 28.54 -22.52
C PRO A 116 13.91 27.88 -23.66
N ARG A 117 13.34 26.82 -24.26
CA ARG A 117 13.94 26.19 -25.46
C ARG A 117 13.94 27.25 -26.53
N THR A 118 15.08 27.91 -26.74
CA THR A 118 15.27 28.74 -27.92
C THR A 118 15.17 27.85 -29.13
N PRO A 119 14.38 28.22 -30.14
CA PRO A 119 14.23 27.46 -31.38
C PRO A 119 15.54 27.35 -32.16
#